data_736d1895384bcd7cde9f5ecf547357b2
#
_entry.id   736d1895384bcd7cde9f5ecf547357b2
#
_cell.length_a   1.000
_cell.length_b   1.000
_cell.length_c   1.000
_cell.angle_alpha   90.00
_cell.angle_beta   90.00
_cell.angle_gamma   90.00
#
_symmetry.space_group_name_H-M   'P 1'
#
loop_
_entity.id
_entity.type
_entity.pdbx_description
1 polymer ?
#
loop_
_entity_poly.entity_id
_entity_poly.type
_entity_poly.pdbx_seq_one_letter_code
_entity_poly.pdbx_strand_id
1 'polypeptide(L)'
;MSKLTTTKVPTCSESVTANKKKEAFEMKSKNITAIVIIVVLLAVMGSMVLAAQDRYTLKVPNGLAFSEFRGYEKWQVVAISQSEGLGLISVILANPVMIDAYQAGVPGNGKPFPDGSKMAKIHWKPKKSAEAPAPTTVPGTLHDIDFMARDSKRFPDTGNWGWAQFNYDAASDTFTPEGSGTNCGYACHTIVKAKDYVFTAYPRR
;
A
#
# COMPACT_ATOMS: atom_id res chain seq x y z
N MET A 1 -65.58 -61.66 -25.84
CA MET A 1 -65.45 -60.40 -26.60
C MET A 1 -64.08 -59.82 -26.28
N SER A 2 -63.11 -60.04 -27.17
CA SER A 2 -61.73 -59.63 -27.04
C SER A 2 -61.58 -58.30 -27.81
N LYS A 3 -61.14 -57.17 -27.10
CA LYS A 3 -60.85 -55.92 -27.79
C LYS A 3 -59.44 -55.97 -28.34
N LEU A 4 -59.25 -56.02 -29.65
CA LEU A 4 -57.98 -55.76 -30.30
C LEU A 4 -57.61 -54.26 -30.13
N THR A 5 -56.50 -54.02 -29.47
CA THR A 5 -55.89 -52.70 -29.41
C THR A 5 -54.97 -52.54 -30.64
N THR A 6 -55.38 -51.70 -31.58
CA THR A 6 -54.62 -51.39 -32.78
C THR A 6 -53.50 -50.41 -32.42
N THR A 7 -52.29 -50.85 -32.35
CA THR A 7 -51.10 -49.98 -32.20
C THR A 7 -50.80 -49.28 -33.52
N LYS A 8 -50.96 -48.00 -33.58
CA LYS A 8 -50.68 -47.17 -34.77
C LYS A 8 -49.17 -47.09 -34.98
N VAL A 9 -48.69 -47.63 -36.08
CA VAL A 9 -47.29 -47.55 -36.49
C VAL A 9 -47.04 -46.11 -36.99
N PRO A 10 -46.03 -45.38 -36.48
CA PRO A 10 -45.77 -44.01 -36.93
C PRO A 10 -45.30 -43.97 -38.38
N THR A 11 -45.77 -43.00 -39.13
CA THR A 11 -45.40 -42.81 -40.54
C THR A 11 -43.95 -42.30 -40.65
N CYS A 12 -43.28 -42.58 -41.78
CA CYS A 12 -41.90 -42.19 -42.02
C CYS A 12 -41.67 -40.66 -41.86
N SER A 13 -42.67 -39.84 -42.10
CA SER A 13 -42.65 -38.37 -41.92
C SER A 13 -42.62 -37.96 -40.45
N GLU A 14 -43.29 -38.69 -39.56
CA GLU A 14 -43.33 -38.36 -38.12
C GLU A 14 -42.01 -38.71 -37.41
N SER A 15 -41.31 -39.76 -37.84
CA SER A 15 -39.99 -40.18 -37.33
C SER A 15 -38.90 -39.19 -37.72
N VAL A 16 -38.92 -38.62 -38.92
CA VAL A 16 -37.94 -37.63 -39.39
C VAL A 16 -38.10 -36.28 -38.66
N THR A 17 -39.35 -35.85 -38.39
CA THR A 17 -39.59 -34.61 -37.63
C THR A 17 -39.25 -34.74 -36.15
N ALA A 18 -39.44 -35.89 -35.53
CA ALA A 18 -39.06 -36.17 -34.16
C ALA A 18 -37.54 -36.18 -34.01
N ASN A 19 -36.79 -36.76 -34.98
CA ASN A 19 -35.33 -36.82 -34.97
C ASN A 19 -34.72 -35.43 -35.14
N LYS A 20 -35.22 -34.56 -36.04
CA LYS A 20 -34.80 -33.19 -36.20
C LYS A 20 -35.01 -32.35 -34.93
N LYS A 21 -36.14 -32.52 -34.22
CA LYS A 21 -36.41 -31.85 -32.97
C LYS A 21 -35.46 -32.27 -31.85
N LYS A 22 -35.11 -33.59 -31.82
CA LYS A 22 -34.16 -34.11 -30.83
C LYS A 22 -32.73 -33.58 -31.06
N GLU A 23 -32.28 -33.57 -32.31
CA GLU A 23 -30.97 -33.01 -32.68
C GLU A 23 -30.87 -31.51 -32.38
N ALA A 24 -31.92 -30.74 -32.70
CA ALA A 24 -31.97 -29.31 -32.40
C ALA A 24 -31.98 -29.04 -30.87
N PHE A 25 -32.64 -29.89 -30.10
CA PHE A 25 -32.65 -29.80 -28.64
C PHE A 25 -31.29 -30.14 -28.02
N GLU A 26 -30.64 -31.20 -28.50
CA GLU A 26 -29.29 -31.59 -28.05
C GLU A 26 -28.24 -30.52 -28.40
N MET A 27 -28.31 -29.94 -29.60
CA MET A 27 -27.39 -28.87 -30.03
C MET A 27 -27.59 -27.62 -29.20
N LYS A 28 -28.86 -27.26 -28.86
CA LYS A 28 -29.16 -26.13 -27.99
C LYS A 28 -28.69 -26.34 -26.53
N SER A 29 -28.80 -27.57 -26.02
CA SER A 29 -28.33 -27.99 -24.72
C SER A 29 -26.80 -27.91 -24.63
N LYS A 30 -26.07 -28.41 -25.62
CA LYS A 30 -24.59 -28.34 -25.67
C LYS A 30 -24.08 -26.91 -25.71
N ASN A 31 -24.75 -26.02 -26.45
CA ASN A 31 -24.39 -24.62 -26.52
C ASN A 31 -24.63 -23.89 -25.18
N ILE A 32 -25.74 -24.20 -24.50
CA ILE A 32 -26.03 -23.65 -23.17
C ILE A 32 -24.97 -24.13 -22.17
N THR A 33 -24.61 -25.39 -22.17
CA THR A 33 -23.60 -25.93 -21.28
C THR A 33 -22.22 -25.29 -21.54
N ALA A 34 -21.85 -25.10 -22.81
CA ALA A 34 -20.61 -24.39 -23.16
C ALA A 34 -20.59 -22.94 -22.68
N ILE A 35 -21.71 -22.20 -22.81
CA ILE A 35 -21.83 -20.85 -22.33
C ILE A 35 -21.71 -20.78 -20.81
N VAL A 36 -22.36 -21.71 -20.09
CA VAL A 36 -22.28 -21.76 -18.63
C VAL A 36 -20.84 -22.04 -18.18
N ILE A 37 -20.13 -22.97 -18.82
CA ILE A 37 -18.73 -23.25 -18.51
C ILE A 37 -17.85 -22.02 -18.76
N ILE A 38 -18.04 -21.30 -19.87
CA ILE A 38 -17.30 -20.07 -20.17
C ILE A 38 -17.58 -18.99 -19.13
N VAL A 39 -18.83 -18.79 -18.72
CA VAL A 39 -19.19 -17.80 -17.68
C VAL A 39 -18.58 -18.17 -16.33
N VAL A 40 -18.58 -19.44 -15.96
CA VAL A 40 -17.94 -19.92 -14.72
C VAL A 40 -16.43 -19.73 -14.79
N LEU A 41 -15.78 -20.04 -15.91
CA LEU A 41 -14.35 -19.82 -16.11
C LEU A 41 -13.99 -18.34 -16.06
N LEU A 42 -14.80 -17.46 -16.66
CA LEU A 42 -14.62 -16.00 -16.58
C LEU A 42 -14.85 -15.49 -15.17
N ALA A 43 -15.80 -16.01 -14.41
CA ALA A 43 -16.03 -15.66 -13.02
C ALA A 43 -14.87 -16.12 -12.11
N VAL A 44 -14.29 -17.30 -12.36
CA VAL A 44 -13.12 -17.82 -11.63
C VAL A 44 -11.86 -17.02 -11.99
N MET A 45 -11.68 -16.63 -13.24
CA MET A 45 -10.55 -15.78 -13.65
C MET A 45 -10.70 -14.34 -13.19
N GLY A 46 -11.93 -13.82 -13.03
CA GLY A 46 -12.20 -12.50 -12.47
C GLY A 46 -12.02 -12.41 -10.95
N SER A 47 -11.97 -13.52 -10.25
CA SER A 47 -11.66 -13.59 -8.81
C SER A 47 -10.18 -13.85 -8.52
N MET A 48 -9.25 -13.38 -9.36
CA MET A 48 -7.89 -13.15 -8.91
C MET A 48 -7.97 -12.09 -7.81
N VAL A 49 -8.05 -12.54 -6.58
CA VAL A 49 -7.83 -11.70 -5.40
C VAL A 49 -6.47 -11.06 -5.64
N LEU A 50 -6.46 -9.77 -5.96
CA LEU A 50 -5.23 -8.98 -5.89
C LEU A 50 -4.75 -9.15 -4.46
N ALA A 51 -3.73 -9.99 -4.28
CA ALA A 51 -3.10 -10.14 -2.98
C ALA A 51 -2.67 -8.74 -2.55
N ALA A 52 -3.12 -8.28 -1.37
CA ALA A 52 -2.73 -7.00 -0.84
C ALA A 52 -1.21 -6.91 -0.86
N GLN A 53 -0.67 -5.78 -1.31
CA GLN A 53 0.77 -5.58 -1.38
C GLN A 53 1.40 -5.76 0.01
N ASP A 54 2.37 -6.67 0.13
CA ASP A 54 3.22 -6.67 1.32
C ASP A 54 4.24 -5.52 1.23
N ARG A 55 3.91 -4.37 1.83
CA ARG A 55 4.77 -3.18 1.85
C ARG A 55 6.16 -3.45 2.41
N TYR A 56 6.33 -4.49 3.22
CA TYR A 56 7.62 -4.83 3.82
C TYR A 56 8.60 -5.50 2.86
N THR A 57 8.18 -5.83 1.65
CA THR A 57 9.07 -6.28 0.57
C THR A 57 9.72 -5.13 -0.19
N LEU A 58 9.22 -3.90 0.00
CA LEU A 58 9.69 -2.72 -0.72
C LEU A 58 11.02 -2.21 -0.18
N LYS A 59 11.85 -1.73 -1.10
CA LYS A 59 13.13 -1.11 -0.82
C LYS A 59 13.44 -0.02 -1.84
N VAL A 60 13.96 1.12 -1.39
CA VAL A 60 14.48 2.14 -2.30
C VAL A 60 15.87 1.75 -2.84
N PRO A 61 16.25 2.21 -4.04
CA PRO A 61 17.59 1.97 -4.57
C PRO A 61 18.68 2.50 -3.62
N ASN A 62 19.71 1.68 -3.35
CA ASN A 62 20.84 2.04 -2.48
C ASN A 62 20.48 2.62 -1.11
N GLY A 63 19.29 2.30 -0.61
CA GLY A 63 18.75 2.90 0.60
C GLY A 63 18.12 1.88 1.54
N LEU A 64 17.10 2.35 2.26
CA LEU A 64 16.43 1.62 3.31
C LEU A 64 15.30 0.74 2.74
N ALA A 65 15.06 -0.40 3.38
CA ALA A 65 13.90 -1.22 3.12
C ALA A 65 12.74 -0.84 4.07
N PHE A 66 11.51 -0.93 3.62
CA PHE A 66 10.33 -0.70 4.46
C PHE A 66 10.32 -1.64 5.69
N SER A 67 10.81 -2.87 5.51
CA SER A 67 10.91 -3.88 6.58
C SER A 67 11.79 -3.48 7.77
N GLU A 68 12.74 -2.56 7.56
CA GLU A 68 13.61 -2.06 8.63
C GLU A 68 12.86 -1.19 9.66
N PHE A 69 11.62 -0.80 9.32
CA PHE A 69 10.77 0.08 10.11
C PHE A 69 9.51 -0.63 10.65
N ARG A 70 9.49 -1.95 10.69
CA ARG A 70 8.35 -2.69 11.27
C ARG A 70 8.00 -2.17 12.66
N GLY A 71 6.71 -1.85 12.86
CA GLY A 71 6.21 -1.34 14.12
C GLY A 71 6.46 0.15 14.36
N TYR A 72 6.89 0.92 13.34
CA TYR A 72 7.10 2.36 13.45
C TYR A 72 5.83 3.11 13.90
N GLU A 73 4.66 2.56 13.63
CA GLU A 73 3.37 3.13 14.06
C GLU A 73 3.23 3.21 15.60
N LYS A 74 4.03 2.45 16.32
CA LYS A 74 4.08 2.42 17.80
C LYS A 74 5.20 3.29 18.37
N TRP A 75 6.00 3.93 17.52
CA TRP A 75 7.07 4.79 17.98
C TRP A 75 6.56 6.08 18.59
N GLN A 76 7.40 6.72 19.41
CA GLN A 76 7.02 7.95 20.07
C GLN A 76 6.98 9.10 19.07
N VAL A 77 5.94 9.95 19.20
CA VAL A 77 5.83 11.18 18.41
C VAL A 77 6.96 12.14 18.84
N VAL A 78 7.75 12.63 17.91
CA VAL A 78 8.73 13.68 18.10
C VAL A 78 8.05 15.04 17.95
N ALA A 79 7.38 15.26 16.82
CA ALA A 79 6.70 16.50 16.50
C ALA A 79 5.58 16.30 15.48
N ILE A 80 4.77 17.33 15.31
CA ILE A 80 3.80 17.49 14.24
C ILE A 80 4.24 18.69 13.42
N SER A 81 4.08 18.65 12.11
CA SER A 81 4.36 19.77 11.24
C SER A 81 3.31 19.91 10.14
N GLN A 82 3.09 21.15 9.72
CA GLN A 82 2.29 21.46 8.53
C GLN A 82 3.18 22.27 7.58
N SER A 83 3.30 21.77 6.35
CA SER A 83 4.02 22.46 5.28
C SER A 83 3.00 23.14 4.37
N GLU A 84 2.92 24.46 4.42
CA GLU A 84 2.02 25.24 3.55
C GLU A 84 2.40 25.09 2.08
N GLY A 85 3.71 25.15 1.77
CA GLY A 85 4.20 25.03 0.39
C GLY A 85 3.93 23.66 -0.26
N LEU A 86 3.89 22.59 0.54
CA LEU A 86 3.57 21.23 0.06
C LEU A 86 2.08 20.89 0.22
N GLY A 87 1.34 21.69 1.00
CA GLY A 87 -0.06 21.38 1.32
C GLY A 87 -0.22 20.09 2.13
N LEU A 88 0.72 19.76 3.01
CA LEU A 88 0.76 18.51 3.76
C LEU A 88 0.79 18.76 5.27
N ILE A 89 0.13 17.88 6.02
CA ILE A 89 0.27 17.76 7.48
C ILE A 89 1.02 16.48 7.78
N SER A 90 1.91 16.49 8.76
CA SER A 90 2.80 15.37 9.04
C SER A 90 2.96 15.12 10.52
N VAL A 91 3.14 13.85 10.89
CA VAL A 91 3.67 13.43 12.19
C VAL A 91 5.07 12.86 12.02
N ILE A 92 5.96 13.19 12.92
CA ILE A 92 7.31 12.67 12.98
C ILE A 92 7.41 11.76 14.20
N LEU A 93 7.78 10.51 13.94
CA LEU A 93 7.95 9.44 14.93
C LEU A 93 9.42 9.06 15.01
N ALA A 94 9.89 8.68 16.22
CA ALA A 94 11.24 8.15 16.39
C ALA A 94 11.24 6.91 17.27
N ASN A 95 12.19 6.01 16.98
CA ASN A 95 12.39 4.80 17.77
C ASN A 95 13.01 5.13 19.14
N PRO A 96 12.98 4.20 20.12
CA PRO A 96 13.51 4.43 21.46
C PRO A 96 14.94 4.96 21.48
N VAL A 97 15.85 4.41 20.65
CA VAL A 97 17.25 4.85 20.57
C VAL A 97 17.37 6.33 20.25
N MET A 98 16.57 6.83 19.30
CA MET A 98 16.60 8.24 18.91
C MET A 98 15.90 9.11 19.96
N ILE A 99 14.85 8.64 20.62
CA ILE A 99 14.19 9.36 21.70
C ILE A 99 15.13 9.57 22.89
N ASP A 100 15.84 8.52 23.31
CA ASP A 100 16.82 8.61 24.39
C ASP A 100 17.93 9.61 24.06
N ALA A 101 18.39 9.63 22.80
CA ALA A 101 19.35 10.62 22.34
C ALA A 101 18.82 12.06 22.41
N TYR A 102 17.59 12.30 22.00
CA TYR A 102 16.95 13.62 22.14
C TYR A 102 16.85 14.05 23.60
N GLN A 103 16.48 13.14 24.51
CA GLN A 103 16.40 13.41 25.95
C GLN A 103 17.76 13.72 26.56
N ALA A 104 18.83 13.12 26.00
CA ALA A 104 20.21 13.42 26.35
C ALA A 104 20.76 14.72 25.71
N GLY A 105 19.91 15.46 24.99
CA GLY A 105 20.24 16.77 24.41
C GLY A 105 20.83 16.73 23.00
N VAL A 106 20.86 15.57 22.33
CA VAL A 106 21.29 15.45 20.92
C VAL A 106 20.24 16.08 20.00
N PRO A 107 20.60 16.79 18.95
CA PRO A 107 21.95 17.21 18.53
C PRO A 107 22.40 18.53 19.15
N GLY A 108 21.60 19.13 20.03
CA GLY A 108 21.87 20.43 20.62
C GLY A 108 23.16 20.49 21.47
N ASN A 109 23.62 19.36 21.98
CA ASN A 109 24.88 19.21 22.72
C ASN A 109 26.11 19.00 21.81
N GLY A 110 25.94 19.13 20.48
CA GLY A 110 27.01 18.93 19.48
C GLY A 110 27.37 17.48 19.20
N LYS A 111 26.67 16.52 19.79
CA LYS A 111 26.87 15.09 19.52
C LYS A 111 25.97 14.62 18.39
N PRO A 112 26.42 13.68 17.55
CA PRO A 112 25.55 13.03 16.58
C PRO A 112 24.60 12.05 17.27
N PHE A 113 23.49 11.71 16.60
CA PHE A 113 22.63 10.60 17.01
C PHE A 113 23.42 9.28 16.99
N PRO A 114 23.14 8.33 17.86
CA PRO A 114 23.81 7.02 17.83
C PRO A 114 23.34 6.19 16.63
N ASP A 115 24.18 5.27 16.17
CA ASP A 115 23.77 4.26 15.20
C ASP A 115 22.57 3.46 15.72
N GLY A 116 21.65 3.11 14.82
CA GLY A 116 20.36 2.52 15.18
C GLY A 116 19.25 3.55 15.44
N SER A 117 19.55 4.86 15.49
CA SER A 117 18.51 5.91 15.49
C SER A 117 17.69 5.82 14.23
N LYS A 118 16.36 5.83 14.38
CA LYS A 118 15.42 5.76 13.25
C LYS A 118 14.28 6.74 13.43
N MET A 119 13.83 7.30 12.31
CA MET A 119 12.73 8.24 12.25
C MET A 119 11.79 7.86 11.11
N ALA A 120 10.49 8.04 11.34
CA ALA A 120 9.45 7.94 10.32
C ALA A 120 8.68 9.26 10.29
N LYS A 121 8.47 9.79 9.10
CA LYS A 121 7.61 10.96 8.88
C LYS A 121 6.46 10.54 7.98
N ILE A 122 5.26 10.66 8.48
CA ILE A 122 4.04 10.27 7.78
C ILE A 122 3.34 11.54 7.31
N HIS A 123 3.07 11.63 6.01
CA HIS A 123 2.42 12.77 5.39
C HIS A 123 0.99 12.46 4.96
N TRP A 124 0.09 13.39 5.21
CA TRP A 124 -1.29 13.34 4.76
C TRP A 124 -1.68 14.63 4.05
N LYS A 125 -2.57 14.51 3.07
CA LYS A 125 -3.33 15.64 2.57
C LYS A 125 -4.27 16.10 3.69
N PRO A 126 -4.27 17.39 4.07
CA PRO A 126 -5.12 17.87 5.14
C PRO A 126 -6.59 17.89 4.71
N LYS A 127 -7.49 17.64 5.66
CA LYS A 127 -8.93 17.85 5.48
C LYS A 127 -9.52 18.62 6.66
N LYS A 128 -10.67 19.26 6.44
CA LYS A 128 -11.45 19.84 7.53
C LYS A 128 -12.18 18.74 8.28
N SER A 129 -12.16 18.79 9.60
CA SER A 129 -12.95 17.90 10.45
C SER A 129 -14.41 18.25 10.33
N ALA A 130 -15.28 17.23 10.16
CA ALA A 130 -16.73 17.40 10.24
C ALA A 130 -17.26 17.28 11.68
N GLU A 131 -16.45 16.80 12.61
CA GLU A 131 -16.86 16.43 13.97
C GLU A 131 -16.32 17.40 15.05
N ALA A 132 -15.26 18.15 14.72
CA ALA A 132 -14.68 19.07 15.69
C ALA A 132 -15.61 20.26 15.97
N PRO A 133 -15.72 20.71 17.24
CA PRO A 133 -16.62 21.80 17.63
C PRO A 133 -16.16 23.17 17.09
N ALA A 134 -14.92 23.29 16.60
CA ALA A 134 -14.36 24.48 15.98
C ALA A 134 -13.69 24.13 14.65
N PRO A 135 -13.43 25.11 13.75
CA PRO A 135 -12.74 24.87 12.49
C PRO A 135 -11.39 24.21 12.73
N THR A 136 -11.31 22.89 12.46
CA THR A 136 -10.14 22.07 12.74
C THR A 136 -9.67 21.37 11.47
N THR A 137 -8.35 21.41 11.25
CA THR A 137 -7.69 20.67 10.17
C THR A 137 -7.10 19.38 10.72
N VAL A 138 -7.39 18.28 10.08
CA VAL A 138 -6.97 16.94 10.51
C VAL A 138 -6.31 16.19 9.34
N PRO A 139 -5.52 15.13 9.61
CA PRO A 139 -5.04 14.22 8.57
C PRO A 139 -6.19 13.68 7.74
N GLY A 140 -6.01 13.71 6.42
CA GLY A 140 -6.93 13.11 5.45
C GLY A 140 -6.30 11.89 4.78
N THR A 141 -6.26 11.89 3.44
CA THR A 141 -5.65 10.81 2.67
C THR A 141 -4.15 10.76 2.89
N LEU A 142 -3.61 9.57 3.16
CA LEU A 142 -2.17 9.33 3.22
C LEU A 142 -1.53 9.74 1.89
N HIS A 143 -0.39 10.41 1.95
CA HIS A 143 0.34 10.87 0.77
C HIS A 143 1.61 10.04 0.56
N ASP A 144 2.48 10.00 1.55
CA ASP A 144 3.71 9.22 1.55
C ASP A 144 4.21 8.96 2.98
N ILE A 145 5.26 8.14 3.08
CA ILE A 145 6.01 7.93 4.31
C ILE A 145 7.49 8.05 3.98
N ASP A 146 8.16 8.94 4.73
CA ASP A 146 9.60 9.09 4.69
C ASP A 146 10.25 8.38 5.87
N PHE A 147 11.33 7.69 5.60
CA PHE A 147 12.15 7.05 6.62
C PHE A 147 13.59 7.56 6.58
N MET A 148 14.20 7.66 7.75
CA MET A 148 15.64 7.82 7.88
C MET A 148 16.17 6.92 8.98
N ALA A 149 17.37 6.40 8.78
CA ALA A 149 18.07 5.55 9.75
C ALA A 149 19.56 5.86 9.76
N ARG A 150 20.13 5.95 10.97
CA ARG A 150 21.54 6.14 11.14
C ARG A 150 22.26 4.79 11.20
N ASP A 151 23.25 4.64 10.33
CA ASP A 151 24.14 3.50 10.27
C ASP A 151 25.46 3.95 9.62
N SER A 152 26.48 4.18 10.44
CA SER A 152 27.76 4.70 10.01
C SER A 152 28.56 3.74 9.11
N LYS A 153 28.22 2.46 9.13
CA LYS A 153 28.87 1.45 8.27
C LYS A 153 28.22 1.38 6.88
N ARG A 154 26.90 1.57 6.82
CA ARG A 154 26.16 1.46 5.55
C ARG A 154 26.15 2.77 4.76
N PHE A 155 26.19 3.92 5.44
CA PHE A 155 25.94 5.22 4.84
C PHE A 155 27.06 6.26 5.10
N PRO A 156 28.37 5.90 4.99
CA PRO A 156 29.45 6.82 5.30
C PRO A 156 29.45 8.07 4.42
N ASP A 157 29.05 7.93 3.15
CA ASP A 157 29.07 9.01 2.15
C ASP A 157 27.89 9.98 2.27
N THR A 158 26.87 9.64 3.05
CA THR A 158 25.66 10.43 3.24
C THR A 158 25.47 10.88 4.69
N GLY A 159 26.58 11.23 5.37
CA GLY A 159 26.56 11.71 6.75
C GLY A 159 26.15 10.63 7.76
N ASN A 160 26.36 9.37 7.43
CA ASN A 160 25.96 8.18 8.18
C ASN A 160 24.45 7.93 8.25
N TRP A 161 23.66 8.61 7.43
CA TRP A 161 22.22 8.43 7.35
C TRP A 161 21.80 7.83 6.01
N GLY A 162 20.90 6.86 6.06
CA GLY A 162 20.12 6.40 4.93
C GLY A 162 18.73 7.02 4.95
N TRP A 163 18.14 7.23 3.77
CA TRP A 163 16.79 7.74 3.57
C TRP A 163 15.99 6.84 2.65
N ALA A 164 14.68 6.87 2.82
CA ALA A 164 13.72 6.26 1.91
C ALA A 164 12.42 7.04 1.93
N GLN A 165 11.81 7.18 0.75
CA GLN A 165 10.44 7.68 0.60
C GLN A 165 9.61 6.59 -0.08
N PHE A 166 8.39 6.39 0.41
CA PHE A 166 7.42 5.47 -0.16
C PHE A 166 6.13 6.24 -0.43
N ASN A 167 5.87 6.49 -1.70
CA ASN A 167 4.66 7.17 -2.16
C ASN A 167 3.47 6.24 -2.04
N TYR A 168 2.33 6.73 -1.58
CA TYR A 168 1.11 5.95 -1.39
C TYR A 168 0.07 6.27 -2.46
N ASP A 169 -0.47 5.23 -3.06
CA ASP A 169 -1.64 5.32 -3.93
C ASP A 169 -2.87 4.81 -3.21
N ALA A 170 -3.80 5.73 -2.91
CA ALA A 170 -5.04 5.42 -2.21
C ALA A 170 -6.05 4.62 -3.06
N ALA A 171 -5.93 4.64 -4.40
CA ALA A 171 -6.84 3.91 -5.26
C ALA A 171 -6.55 2.41 -5.29
N SER A 172 -5.27 2.05 -5.18
CA SER A 172 -4.81 0.66 -5.18
C SER A 172 -4.41 0.15 -3.80
N ASP A 173 -4.38 1.01 -2.77
CA ASP A 173 -3.87 0.72 -1.42
C ASP A 173 -2.44 0.17 -1.46
N THR A 174 -1.56 0.81 -2.25
CA THR A 174 -0.19 0.36 -2.47
C THR A 174 0.83 1.46 -2.23
N PHE A 175 2.05 1.05 -1.91
CA PHE A 175 3.22 1.91 -1.83
C PHE A 175 4.16 1.68 -3.01
N THR A 176 4.80 2.75 -3.46
CA THR A 176 5.85 2.70 -4.48
C THR A 176 7.11 3.37 -3.92
N PRO A 177 8.28 2.69 -3.91
CA PRO A 177 9.52 3.31 -3.48
C PRO A 177 9.92 4.45 -4.42
N GLU A 178 10.40 5.55 -3.85
CA GLU A 178 10.95 6.67 -4.62
C GLU A 178 12.29 6.25 -5.28
N GLY A 179 12.46 6.59 -6.56
CA GLY A 179 13.53 6.06 -7.41
C GLY A 179 14.92 6.61 -7.14
N SER A 180 15.06 7.80 -6.55
CA SER A 180 16.37 8.41 -6.23
C SER A 180 16.97 7.90 -4.90
N GLY A 181 16.20 7.17 -4.10
CA GLY A 181 16.64 6.50 -2.89
C GLY A 181 17.27 7.44 -1.87
N THR A 182 18.39 7.00 -1.28
CA THR A 182 19.11 7.75 -0.25
C THR A 182 19.56 9.14 -0.71
N ASN A 183 19.87 9.33 -1.99
CA ASN A 183 20.39 10.61 -2.50
C ASN A 183 19.38 11.76 -2.39
N CYS A 184 18.10 11.50 -2.56
CA CYS A 184 17.06 12.52 -2.45
C CYS A 184 17.01 13.10 -1.02
N GLY A 185 16.91 12.24 -0.02
CA GLY A 185 16.92 12.65 1.37
C GLY A 185 18.21 13.36 1.77
N TYR A 186 19.37 12.83 1.36
CA TYR A 186 20.67 13.44 1.65
C TYR A 186 20.76 14.87 1.12
N ALA A 187 20.40 15.09 -0.14
CA ALA A 187 20.44 16.43 -0.76
C ALA A 187 19.63 17.46 0.04
N CYS A 188 18.41 17.11 0.44
CA CYS A 188 17.55 17.98 1.23
C CYS A 188 18.08 18.20 2.66
N HIS A 189 18.54 17.13 3.33
CA HIS A 189 18.92 17.18 4.74
C HIS A 189 20.31 17.79 4.99
N THR A 190 21.15 17.94 3.94
CA THR A 190 22.43 18.65 4.02
C THR A 190 22.33 20.07 4.57
N ILE A 191 21.19 20.73 4.34
CA ILE A 191 20.90 22.09 4.87
C ILE A 191 21.04 22.16 6.40
N VAL A 192 20.74 21.06 7.09
CA VAL A 192 20.80 20.95 8.56
C VAL A 192 21.92 20.01 9.03
N LYS A 193 23.01 19.90 8.28
CA LYS A 193 24.17 19.08 8.62
C LYS A 193 24.71 19.36 10.03
N ALA A 194 24.69 20.63 10.46
CA ALA A 194 25.10 21.03 11.80
C ALA A 194 24.23 20.44 12.93
N LYS A 195 23.04 19.95 12.61
CA LYS A 195 22.11 19.25 13.50
C LYS A 195 22.07 17.75 13.20
N ASP A 196 23.17 17.20 12.74
CA ASP A 196 23.27 15.79 12.32
C ASP A 196 22.18 15.40 11.32
N TYR A 197 21.91 16.28 10.33
CA TYR A 197 20.92 16.10 9.26
C TYR A 197 19.46 15.98 9.71
N VAL A 198 19.12 16.36 10.94
CA VAL A 198 17.76 16.25 11.48
C VAL A 198 17.12 17.62 11.62
N PHE A 199 16.04 17.89 10.88
CA PHE A 199 15.29 19.13 10.94
C PHE A 199 14.54 19.32 12.26
N THR A 200 14.04 18.22 12.81
CA THR A 200 13.04 18.25 13.87
C THR A 200 13.68 18.35 15.24
N ALA A 201 13.29 19.38 16.00
CA ALA A 201 13.60 19.46 17.43
C ALA A 201 12.60 18.63 18.24
N TYR A 202 13.04 18.12 19.39
CA TYR A 202 12.19 17.45 20.37
C TYR A 202 11.64 18.47 21.36
N PRO A 203 10.35 18.87 21.26
CA PRO A 203 9.79 19.90 22.11
C PRO A 203 9.59 19.41 23.54
N ARG A 204 9.50 20.34 24.47
CA ARG A 204 9.09 20.03 25.85
C ARG A 204 7.68 19.45 25.87
N ARG A 205 7.47 18.53 26.78
CA ARG A 205 6.19 17.86 27.03
C ARG A 205 5.89 17.86 28.52
#